data_f5a8759271c58f1e9aec3283f0c49c84
#
_entry.id   f5a8759271c58f1e9aec3283f0c49c84
#
_cell.length_a   1.000
_cell.length_b   1.000
_cell.length_c   1.000
_cell.angle_alpha   90.00
_cell.angle_beta   90.00
_cell.angle_gamma   90.00
#
_symmetry.space_group_name_H-M   'P 1'
#
loop_
_entity.id
_entity.type
_entity.pdbx_description
1 polymer ?
#
loop_
_entity_poly.entity_id
_entity_poly.type
_entity_poly.pdbx_seq_one_letter_code
_entity_poly.pdbx_strand_id
1 'polypeptide(L)'
;MEENKELTLVEKVEAEAKDCFRNGLNCSECVMTAFLNNFETGLPKEAVKLATAFGGGMGHTKNTCGAITGAGMARSAIVGRENPMGKETMAERVQELQQGIYPVVGKMVHEMEEKYGTLICSELSYPHGDWEGKARKKNCMAMITECAGLAARHAEEYLKNK
;
A
#
# COMPACT_ATOMS: atom_id res chain seq x y z
N MET A 1 -18.29 16.53 -27.65
CA MET A 1 -16.86 16.26 -27.43
C MET A 1 -16.69 15.90 -25.96
N GLU A 2 -16.36 14.63 -25.68
CA GLU A 2 -15.93 14.30 -24.34
C GLU A 2 -14.56 14.94 -24.14
N GLU A 3 -14.44 15.86 -23.18
CA GLU A 3 -13.15 16.32 -22.73
C GLU A 3 -12.40 15.10 -22.17
N ASN A 4 -11.26 14.80 -22.77
CA ASN A 4 -10.36 13.75 -22.31
C ASN A 4 -9.77 14.21 -20.99
N LYS A 5 -10.49 13.99 -19.88
CA LYS A 5 -10.05 14.37 -18.54
C LYS A 5 -8.82 13.56 -18.20
N GLU A 6 -7.69 14.24 -18.07
CA GLU A 6 -6.46 13.61 -17.62
C GLU A 6 -6.63 13.07 -16.20
N LEU A 7 -6.22 11.81 -15.96
CA LEU A 7 -6.30 11.18 -14.65
C LEU A 7 -5.40 11.90 -13.64
N THR A 8 -5.88 12.07 -12.43
CA THR A 8 -5.04 12.52 -11.31
C THR A 8 -3.98 11.47 -10.99
N LEU A 9 -2.96 11.85 -10.24
CA LEU A 9 -1.92 10.90 -9.81
C LEU A 9 -2.50 9.74 -9.00
N VAL A 10 -3.44 10.01 -8.12
CA VAL A 10 -4.16 8.97 -7.35
C VAL A 10 -4.91 8.03 -8.29
N GLU A 11 -5.67 8.55 -9.24
CA GLU A 11 -6.40 7.74 -10.23
C GLU A 11 -5.47 6.91 -11.11
N LYS A 12 -4.29 7.41 -11.46
CA LYS A 12 -3.26 6.64 -12.21
C LYS A 12 -2.75 5.45 -11.39
N VAL A 13 -2.46 5.67 -10.11
CA VAL A 13 -2.00 4.61 -9.20
C VAL A 13 -3.08 3.55 -9.01
N GLU A 14 -4.33 3.97 -8.80
CA GLU A 14 -5.48 3.05 -8.66
C GLU A 14 -5.70 2.20 -9.92
N ALA A 15 -5.68 2.82 -11.08
CA ALA A 15 -5.87 2.14 -12.36
C ALA A 15 -4.75 1.12 -12.62
N GLU A 16 -3.51 1.47 -12.35
CA GLU A 16 -2.37 0.58 -12.53
C GLU A 16 -2.38 -0.59 -11.54
N ALA A 17 -2.71 -0.36 -10.27
CA ALA A 17 -2.82 -1.41 -9.27
C ALA A 17 -3.90 -2.43 -9.65
N LYS A 18 -5.03 -1.97 -10.13
CA LYS A 18 -6.12 -2.80 -10.63
C LYS A 18 -5.70 -3.64 -11.84
N ASP A 19 -4.98 -3.02 -12.77
CA ASP A 19 -4.46 -3.71 -13.96
C ASP A 19 -3.42 -4.77 -13.60
N CYS A 20 -2.52 -4.48 -12.67
CA CYS A 20 -1.56 -5.44 -12.12
C CYS A 20 -2.27 -6.69 -11.58
N PHE A 21 -3.36 -6.52 -10.83
CA PHE A 21 -4.13 -7.64 -10.29
C PHE A 21 -4.75 -8.51 -11.40
N ARG A 22 -5.27 -7.89 -12.45
CA ARG A 22 -5.79 -8.58 -13.63
C ARG A 22 -4.73 -9.39 -14.38
N ASN A 23 -3.47 -8.96 -14.26
CA ASN A 23 -2.31 -9.62 -14.87
C ASN A 23 -1.62 -10.63 -13.94
N GLY A 24 -2.21 -10.96 -12.80
CA GLY A 24 -1.78 -12.04 -11.94
C GLY A 24 -0.78 -11.67 -10.83
N LEU A 25 -0.52 -10.37 -10.60
CA LEU A 25 0.27 -9.94 -9.46
C LEU A 25 -0.53 -10.14 -8.17
N ASN A 26 0.16 -10.40 -7.06
CA ASN A 26 -0.51 -10.47 -5.77
C ASN A 26 -0.85 -9.06 -5.22
N CYS A 27 -1.63 -9.01 -4.14
CA CYS A 27 -2.15 -7.76 -3.60
C CYS A 27 -1.07 -6.75 -3.21
N SER A 28 -0.01 -7.19 -2.55
CA SER A 28 1.10 -6.30 -2.15
C SER A 28 1.96 -5.86 -3.33
N GLU A 29 2.21 -6.74 -4.28
CA GLU A 29 2.93 -6.41 -5.52
C GLU A 29 2.16 -5.38 -6.36
N CYS A 30 0.85 -5.50 -6.45
CA CYS A 30 0.01 -4.55 -7.18
C CYS A 30 0.18 -3.13 -6.64
N VAL A 31 0.07 -2.96 -5.34
CA VAL A 31 0.20 -1.65 -4.68
C VAL A 31 1.61 -1.09 -4.86
N MET A 32 2.64 -1.89 -4.61
CA MET A 32 4.03 -1.46 -4.75
C MET A 32 4.40 -1.13 -6.19
N THR A 33 4.02 -1.96 -7.15
CA THR A 33 4.30 -1.70 -8.58
C THR A 33 3.69 -0.38 -9.03
N ALA A 34 2.40 -0.19 -8.75
CA ALA A 34 1.69 1.03 -9.13
C ALA A 34 2.32 2.26 -8.47
N PHE A 35 2.70 2.16 -7.21
CA PHE A 35 3.30 3.26 -6.49
C PHE A 35 4.70 3.61 -7.01
N LEU A 36 5.59 2.62 -7.17
CA LEU A 36 6.95 2.83 -7.69
C LEU A 36 6.96 3.41 -9.11
N ASN A 37 5.96 3.08 -9.92
CA ASN A 37 5.87 3.58 -11.29
C ASN A 37 5.38 5.03 -11.37
N ASN A 38 4.70 5.52 -10.35
CA ASN A 38 4.04 6.84 -10.38
C ASN A 38 4.63 7.87 -9.40
N PHE A 39 5.54 7.46 -8.52
CA PHE A 39 6.19 8.35 -7.55
C PHE A 39 7.71 8.27 -7.66
N GLU A 40 8.36 9.42 -7.49
CA GLU A 40 9.81 9.49 -7.33
C GLU A 40 10.19 9.08 -5.91
N THR A 41 10.68 7.85 -5.77
CA THR A 41 11.02 7.27 -4.46
C THR A 41 12.51 7.17 -4.20
N GLY A 42 13.33 7.30 -5.23
CA GLY A 42 14.76 6.99 -5.17
C GLY A 42 15.07 5.49 -5.16
N LEU A 43 14.05 4.63 -5.15
CA LEU A 43 14.21 3.18 -5.17
C LEU A 43 14.12 2.65 -6.61
N PRO A 44 14.86 1.57 -6.93
CA PRO A 44 14.71 0.90 -8.22
C PRO A 44 13.37 0.16 -8.29
N LYS A 45 12.88 -0.09 -9.51
CA LYS A 45 11.61 -0.81 -9.73
C LYS A 45 11.63 -2.22 -9.14
N GLU A 46 12.79 -2.85 -9.09
CA GLU A 46 13.02 -4.17 -8.51
C GLU A 46 12.77 -4.23 -7.00
N ALA A 47 12.64 -3.09 -6.32
CA ALA A 47 12.23 -3.04 -4.91
C ALA A 47 10.86 -3.70 -4.67
N VAL A 48 10.03 -3.83 -5.70
CA VAL A 48 8.77 -4.57 -5.64
C VAL A 48 8.94 -6.01 -5.13
N LYS A 49 10.10 -6.63 -5.34
CA LYS A 49 10.38 -7.99 -4.83
C LYS A 49 10.21 -8.12 -3.31
N LEU A 50 10.39 -7.03 -2.55
CA LEU A 50 10.19 -7.01 -1.11
C LEU A 50 8.70 -7.20 -0.73
N ALA A 51 7.79 -6.90 -1.63
CA ALA A 51 6.36 -7.06 -1.43
C ALA A 51 5.86 -8.48 -1.70
N THR A 52 6.58 -9.29 -2.46
CA THR A 52 6.12 -10.60 -2.96
C THR A 52 5.66 -11.54 -1.84
N ALA A 53 6.37 -11.60 -0.72
CA ALA A 53 6.03 -12.49 0.39
C ALA A 53 4.76 -12.07 1.17
N PHE A 54 4.26 -10.87 0.98
CA PHE A 54 3.13 -10.34 1.76
C PHE A 54 1.76 -10.62 1.13
N GLY A 55 1.72 -11.20 -0.06
CA GLY A 55 0.47 -11.61 -0.70
C GLY A 55 -0.28 -12.69 0.09
N GLY A 56 -1.62 -12.67 0.00
CA GLY A 56 -2.47 -13.62 0.71
C GLY A 56 -2.39 -13.53 2.24
N GLY A 57 -2.08 -12.34 2.74
CA GLY A 57 -1.94 -12.12 4.19
C GLY A 57 -0.64 -12.70 4.75
N MET A 58 0.47 -12.40 4.13
CA MET A 58 1.83 -12.85 4.45
C MET A 58 2.03 -14.36 4.15
N GLY A 59 2.52 -14.62 2.94
CA GLY A 59 2.80 -16.00 2.51
C GLY A 59 1.55 -16.89 2.47
N HIS A 60 0.40 -16.32 2.14
CA HIS A 60 -0.89 -17.02 2.06
C HIS A 60 -1.39 -17.59 3.40
N THR A 61 -0.94 -17.00 4.52
CA THR A 61 -1.38 -17.40 5.87
C THR A 61 -2.66 -16.70 6.33
N LYS A 62 -3.19 -15.80 5.51
CA LYS A 62 -4.45 -15.05 5.75
C LYS A 62 -4.41 -14.12 6.97
N ASN A 63 -3.21 -13.66 7.36
CA ASN A 63 -2.99 -12.64 8.38
C ASN A 63 -3.23 -11.23 7.80
N THR A 64 -2.44 -10.24 8.11
CA THR A 64 -2.65 -8.87 7.64
C THR A 64 -2.77 -8.79 6.13
N CYS A 65 -3.80 -8.11 5.62
CA CYS A 65 -4.08 -7.96 4.20
C CYS A 65 -2.87 -7.40 3.44
N GLY A 66 -2.48 -8.06 2.34
CA GLY A 66 -1.36 -7.65 1.52
C GLY A 66 -1.53 -6.30 0.83
N ALA A 67 -2.74 -5.86 0.58
CA ALA A 67 -3.01 -4.52 0.07
C ALA A 67 -2.63 -3.44 1.10
N ILE A 68 -2.85 -3.70 2.37
CA ILE A 68 -2.50 -2.79 3.47
C ILE A 68 -0.99 -2.78 3.73
N THR A 69 -0.36 -3.96 3.79
CA THR A 69 1.10 -4.03 3.93
C THR A 69 1.82 -3.44 2.73
N GLY A 70 1.29 -3.64 1.53
CA GLY A 70 1.76 -2.98 0.30
C GLY A 70 1.68 -1.46 0.39
N ALA A 71 0.57 -0.93 0.90
CA ALA A 71 0.41 0.50 1.14
C ALA A 71 1.42 1.02 2.19
N GLY A 72 1.67 0.26 3.24
CA GLY A 72 2.70 0.57 4.24
C GLY A 72 4.10 0.65 3.63
N MET A 73 4.46 -0.32 2.79
CA MET A 73 5.73 -0.30 2.05
C MET A 73 5.82 0.89 1.09
N ALA A 74 4.76 1.17 0.36
CA ALA A 74 4.68 2.33 -0.53
C ALA A 74 4.92 3.65 0.22
N ARG A 75 4.30 3.80 1.39
CA ARG A 75 4.54 4.97 2.24
C ARG A 75 5.98 5.02 2.74
N SER A 76 6.56 3.87 3.11
CA SER A 76 7.96 3.78 3.53
C SER A 76 8.93 4.20 2.42
N ALA A 77 8.58 3.97 1.16
CA ALA A 77 9.38 4.43 0.03
C ALA A 77 9.53 5.97 -0.02
N ILE A 78 8.61 6.70 0.59
CA ILE A 78 8.63 8.18 0.69
C ILE A 78 9.20 8.65 2.03
N VAL A 79 8.76 8.06 3.16
CA VAL A 79 9.06 8.56 4.51
C VAL A 79 10.10 7.72 5.26
N GLY A 80 10.49 6.58 4.71
CA GLY A 80 11.41 5.64 5.34
C GLY A 80 12.82 6.21 5.52
N ARG A 81 13.55 5.62 6.43
CA ARG A 81 14.94 6.00 6.72
C ARG A 81 15.90 5.28 5.78
N GLU A 82 16.67 6.04 5.03
CA GLU A 82 17.75 5.49 4.19
C GLU A 82 18.86 4.87 5.04
N ASN A 83 19.14 5.49 6.20
CA ASN A 83 20.11 4.98 7.16
C ASN A 83 19.51 4.93 8.57
N PRO A 84 18.99 3.78 9.03
CA PRO A 84 18.42 3.64 10.38
C PRO A 84 19.41 3.95 11.52
N MET A 85 20.72 3.85 11.25
CA MET A 85 21.78 4.17 12.21
C MET A 85 22.28 5.62 12.09
N GLY A 86 21.65 6.45 11.27
CA GLY A 86 22.11 7.80 10.95
C GLY A 86 22.07 8.82 12.10
N LYS A 87 21.26 8.58 13.13
CA LYS A 87 21.27 9.41 14.35
C LYS A 87 22.31 8.89 15.34
N GLU A 88 22.90 9.79 16.11
CA GLU A 88 24.01 9.46 17.02
C GLU A 88 23.58 8.56 18.19
N THR A 89 22.41 8.83 18.78
CA THR A 89 21.95 8.10 19.97
C THR A 89 20.74 7.19 19.69
N MET A 90 20.60 6.19 20.54
CA MET A 90 19.43 5.30 20.51
C MET A 90 18.12 6.10 20.72
N ALA A 91 18.12 7.05 21.64
CA ALA A 91 16.94 7.86 21.90
C ALA A 91 16.49 8.67 20.69
N GLU A 92 17.41 9.28 19.95
CA GLU A 92 17.13 10.00 18.70
C GLU A 92 16.58 9.08 17.61
N ARG A 93 17.14 7.89 17.47
CA ARG A 93 16.66 6.88 16.49
C ARG A 93 15.24 6.42 16.80
N VAL A 94 14.93 6.21 18.07
CA VAL A 94 13.58 5.85 18.54
C VAL A 94 12.59 7.00 18.34
N GLN A 95 13.01 8.23 18.68
CA GLN A 95 12.19 9.43 18.52
C GLN A 95 11.82 9.68 17.05
N GLU A 96 12.77 9.50 16.14
CA GLU A 96 12.53 9.62 14.70
C GLU A 96 11.40 8.69 14.20
N LEU A 97 11.37 7.45 14.69
CA LEU A 97 10.30 6.50 14.39
C LEU A 97 8.97 6.91 15.01
N GLN A 98 8.97 7.15 16.33
CA GLN A 98 7.74 7.34 17.09
C GLN A 98 7.05 8.68 16.81
N GLN A 99 7.81 9.71 16.52
CA GLN A 99 7.27 11.04 16.27
C GLN A 99 7.24 11.44 14.80
N GLY A 100 8.12 10.87 13.98
CA GLY A 100 8.24 11.22 12.56
C GLY A 100 7.55 10.25 11.61
N ILE A 101 7.78 8.96 11.74
CA ILE A 101 7.38 7.97 10.74
C ILE A 101 6.10 7.23 11.11
N TYR A 102 6.04 6.67 12.30
CA TYR A 102 4.89 5.84 12.71
C TYR A 102 3.55 6.58 12.68
N PRO A 103 3.44 7.83 13.15
CA PRO A 103 2.16 8.54 13.07
C PRO A 103 1.68 8.77 11.64
N VAL A 104 2.59 9.00 10.70
CA VAL A 104 2.28 9.23 9.28
C VAL A 104 1.70 7.97 8.62
N VAL A 105 2.33 6.83 8.87
CA VAL A 105 1.86 5.53 8.32
C VAL A 105 0.65 5.04 9.10
N GLY A 106 0.66 5.16 10.42
CA GLY A 106 -0.43 4.73 11.30
C GLY A 106 -1.77 5.41 10.97
N LYS A 107 -1.75 6.70 10.66
CA LYS A 107 -2.95 7.42 10.22
C LYS A 107 -3.60 6.78 9.00
N MET A 108 -2.81 6.38 8.02
CA MET A 108 -3.30 5.69 6.82
C MET A 108 -3.89 4.32 7.16
N VAL A 109 -3.22 3.54 7.99
CA VAL A 109 -3.66 2.20 8.40
C VAL A 109 -4.98 2.28 9.19
N HIS A 110 -5.10 3.23 10.12
CA HIS A 110 -6.33 3.46 10.88
C HIS A 110 -7.51 3.84 9.98
N GLU A 111 -7.29 4.63 8.94
CA GLU A 111 -8.32 4.99 7.97
C GLU A 111 -8.92 3.75 7.29
N MET A 112 -8.07 2.78 6.92
CA MET A 112 -8.52 1.50 6.36
C MET A 112 -9.22 0.63 7.40
N GLU A 113 -8.70 0.56 8.63
CA GLU A 113 -9.31 -0.21 9.71
C GLU A 113 -10.71 0.30 10.07
N GLU A 114 -10.89 1.60 10.16
CA GLU A 114 -12.20 2.22 10.39
C GLU A 114 -13.19 1.90 9.26
N LYS A 115 -12.73 1.92 8.02
CA LYS A 115 -13.58 1.66 6.86
C LYS A 115 -14.04 0.21 6.75
N TYR A 116 -13.15 -0.75 6.98
CA TYR A 116 -13.40 -2.18 6.78
C TYR A 116 -13.67 -2.97 8.07
N GLY A 117 -13.42 -2.37 9.22
CA GLY A 117 -13.60 -3.01 10.54
C GLY A 117 -12.51 -4.00 10.92
N THR A 118 -11.64 -4.37 9.99
CA THR A 118 -10.53 -5.32 10.19
C THR A 118 -9.46 -5.13 9.14
N LEU A 119 -8.24 -5.57 9.45
CA LEU A 119 -7.09 -5.59 8.53
C LEU A 119 -6.67 -7.03 8.18
N ILE A 120 -7.39 -8.02 8.69
CA ILE A 120 -7.03 -9.43 8.56
C ILE A 120 -7.56 -10.01 7.26
N CYS A 121 -6.67 -10.60 6.46
CA CYS A 121 -7.00 -11.16 5.15
C CYS A 121 -8.16 -12.16 5.19
N SER A 122 -8.17 -13.10 6.15
CA SER A 122 -9.25 -14.07 6.31
C SER A 122 -10.59 -13.40 6.62
N GLU A 123 -10.62 -12.43 7.51
CA GLU A 123 -11.84 -11.70 7.88
C GLU A 123 -12.39 -10.84 6.75
N LEU A 124 -11.50 -10.28 5.92
CA LEU A 124 -11.87 -9.51 4.73
C LEU A 124 -12.34 -10.40 3.57
N SER A 125 -11.82 -11.62 3.46
CA SER A 125 -12.01 -12.50 2.30
C SER A 125 -13.10 -13.54 2.47
N TYR A 126 -13.19 -14.22 3.61
CA TYR A 126 -14.13 -15.32 3.83
C TYR A 126 -15.61 -14.95 3.71
N PRO A 127 -16.06 -13.74 4.09
CA PRO A 127 -17.44 -13.34 3.85
C PRO A 127 -17.84 -13.34 2.37
N HIS A 128 -16.88 -13.34 1.45
CA HIS A 128 -17.10 -13.37 0.01
C HIS A 128 -17.05 -14.78 -0.60
N GLY A 129 -16.97 -15.81 0.25
CA GLY A 129 -17.04 -17.19 -0.18
C GLY A 129 -15.69 -17.82 -0.53
N ASP A 130 -15.69 -18.69 -1.54
CA ASP A 130 -14.52 -19.47 -1.94
C ASP A 130 -13.34 -18.57 -2.37
N TRP A 131 -12.14 -18.95 -1.93
CA TRP A 131 -10.90 -18.23 -2.24
C TRP A 131 -10.69 -18.05 -3.74
N GLU A 132 -10.96 -19.08 -4.55
CA GLU A 132 -10.83 -19.01 -6.01
C GLU A 132 -12.05 -18.39 -6.70
N GLY A 133 -13.09 -18.04 -5.91
CA GLY A 133 -14.34 -17.50 -6.42
C GLY A 133 -14.22 -16.05 -6.92
N LYS A 134 -15.09 -15.69 -7.85
CA LYS A 134 -15.15 -14.34 -8.45
C LYS A 134 -15.47 -13.25 -7.42
N ALA A 135 -16.34 -13.53 -6.45
CA ALA A 135 -16.73 -12.56 -5.44
C ALA A 135 -15.54 -12.18 -4.56
N ARG A 136 -14.74 -13.14 -4.11
CA ARG A 136 -13.53 -12.88 -3.34
C ARG A 136 -12.51 -12.09 -4.17
N LYS A 137 -12.25 -12.49 -5.40
CA LYS A 137 -11.33 -11.80 -6.30
C LYS A 137 -11.74 -10.34 -6.56
N LYS A 138 -13.04 -10.10 -6.76
CA LYS A 138 -13.60 -8.76 -6.92
C LYS A 138 -13.39 -7.90 -5.67
N ASN A 139 -13.60 -8.47 -4.49
CA ASN A 139 -13.35 -7.79 -3.21
C ASN A 139 -11.87 -7.45 -3.04
N CYS A 140 -10.98 -8.39 -3.30
CA CYS A 140 -9.53 -8.15 -3.22
C CYS A 140 -9.09 -7.07 -4.21
N MET A 141 -9.61 -7.06 -5.41
CA MET A 141 -9.31 -6.03 -6.40
C MET A 141 -9.78 -4.64 -5.92
N ALA A 142 -10.93 -4.55 -5.28
CA ALA A 142 -11.42 -3.31 -4.68
C ALA A 142 -10.50 -2.85 -3.53
N MET A 143 -10.08 -3.76 -2.65
CA MET A 143 -9.14 -3.48 -1.56
C MET A 143 -7.79 -2.99 -2.09
N ILE A 144 -7.25 -3.65 -3.11
CA ILE A 144 -5.98 -3.30 -3.76
C ILE A 144 -6.05 -1.90 -4.35
N THR A 145 -7.09 -1.63 -5.12
CA THR A 145 -7.32 -0.32 -5.75
C THR A 145 -7.40 0.79 -4.71
N GLU A 146 -8.17 0.57 -3.67
CA GLU A 146 -8.40 1.54 -2.62
C GLU A 146 -7.15 1.78 -1.75
N CYS A 147 -6.44 0.72 -1.37
CA CYS A 147 -5.19 0.84 -0.61
C CYS A 147 -4.09 1.55 -1.43
N ALA A 148 -4.01 1.27 -2.72
CA ALA A 148 -3.08 1.95 -3.62
C ALA A 148 -3.41 3.45 -3.73
N GLY A 149 -4.67 3.80 -3.92
CA GLY A 149 -5.14 5.17 -3.96
C GLY A 149 -4.93 5.91 -2.64
N LEU A 150 -5.17 5.24 -1.53
CA LEU A 150 -4.95 5.79 -0.19
C LEU A 150 -3.48 6.10 0.06
N ALA A 151 -2.57 5.18 -0.29
CA ALA A 151 -1.13 5.39 -0.19
C ALA A 151 -0.69 6.58 -1.05
N ALA A 152 -1.21 6.69 -2.27
CA ALA A 152 -0.93 7.81 -3.17
C ALA A 152 -1.42 9.13 -2.61
N ARG A 153 -2.65 9.19 -2.10
CA ARG A 153 -3.23 10.41 -1.52
C ARG A 153 -2.43 10.89 -0.31
N HIS A 154 -2.11 10.00 0.61
CA HIS A 154 -1.28 10.33 1.77
C HIS A 154 0.14 10.76 1.38
N ALA A 155 0.72 10.16 0.34
CA ALA A 155 2.03 10.55 -0.18
C ALA A 155 2.01 11.96 -0.78
N GLU A 156 0.99 12.28 -1.58
CA GLU A 156 0.83 13.63 -2.15
C GLU A 156 0.68 14.69 -1.05
N GLU A 157 -0.16 14.44 -0.05
CA GLU A 157 -0.33 15.35 1.09
C GLU A 157 0.98 15.58 1.84
N TYR A 158 1.73 14.51 2.11
CA TYR A 158 3.02 14.58 2.78
C TYR A 158 4.03 15.41 1.98
N LEU A 159 4.13 15.17 0.68
CA LEU A 159 5.07 15.87 -0.20
C LEU A 159 4.72 17.36 -0.38
N LYS A 160 3.45 17.71 -0.35
CA LYS A 160 3.01 19.12 -0.38
C LYS A 160 3.32 19.89 0.90
N ASN A 161 3.37 19.21 2.03
CA ASN A 161 3.59 19.80 3.36
C ASN A 161 5.05 19.67 3.83
N LYS A 162 5.92 19.21 2.96
CA LYS A 162 7.35 19.02 3.25
C LYS A 162 8.16 20.31 3.10
#